data_caa0b158c964249110ddfbd9f34a1aa3
#
_entry.id   caa0b158c964249110ddfbd9f34a1aa3
#
_cell.length_a   1.000
_cell.length_b   1.000
_cell.length_c   1.000
_cell.angle_alpha   90.00
_cell.angle_beta   90.00
_cell.angle_gamma   90.00
#
_symmetry.space_group_name_H-M   'P 1'
#
loop_
_entity.id
_entity.type
_entity.pdbx_description
1 polymer ?
#
loop_
_entity_poly.entity_id
_entity_poly.type
_entity_poly.pdbx_seq_one_letter_code
_entity_poly.pdbx_strand_id
1 'polypeptide(L)'
;MLGNIKWKLLFQYYRFLWWCARRYLQRHKVFTIGINGSVGKTSCRMIIYQTIKKALPELNIYTSPKNFNGELGMSLSIFQVEEWVPSVWNMIKVAGQIFWTSLWGKKRYDAIILEYGIDRPKEMEFLLSINKPDIWVFTAIDAVHSEQFGSPADIAEEEVKMVKNTKEAVFLNRDDSYARQVSEMIRVDCFSYTTSGMDGVDLSFVNEKIEEKQGKNSDFLISFDALIKGKQYRVHTNLIGKPNYAYLVLGLAISQISVWKMRGEELDMEQFLSDPLIYQLQPGRCSIFAGKEWSLIVDSTYNSSPLSMRKLIDTTLQIQKSLKEKRKVMLVLGDMRELGDLTEKEHRLLAGYVHQSADQICLVGESMYNYLLDELEKTWVEKSTVKTEKNSKKLWIWIVDFLKRSDEKWIILFKWSQNTIFLEEAVKQVLANKEDEKYLTRQSEWWMERKQ
;
A
#
# COMPACT_ATOMS: atom_id res chain seq x y z
N MET A 1 31.90 8.51 -20.77
CA MET A 1 32.80 7.51 -20.13
C MET A 1 32.70 7.48 -18.60
N LEU A 2 32.78 8.62 -17.89
CA LEU A 2 32.71 8.67 -16.42
C LEU A 2 31.39 8.14 -15.81
N GLY A 3 30.27 8.35 -16.48
CA GLY A 3 28.96 7.82 -16.05
C GLY A 3 28.90 6.29 -16.04
N ASN A 4 29.44 5.63 -17.07
CA ASN A 4 29.47 4.17 -17.18
C ASN A 4 30.37 3.50 -16.13
N ILE A 5 31.44 4.15 -15.71
CA ILE A 5 32.34 3.63 -14.65
C ILE A 5 31.66 3.73 -13.28
N LYS A 6 31.01 4.85 -12.98
CA LYS A 6 30.25 5.01 -11.73
C LYS A 6 29.12 3.96 -11.59
N TRP A 7 28.39 3.71 -12.66
CA TRP A 7 27.32 2.69 -12.67
C TRP A 7 27.88 1.27 -12.48
N LYS A 8 29.00 0.94 -13.13
CA LYS A 8 29.63 -0.37 -12.93
C LYS A 8 30.11 -0.58 -11.50
N LEU A 9 30.70 0.42 -10.86
CA LEU A 9 31.14 0.35 -9.46
C LEU A 9 29.95 0.23 -8.51
N LEU A 10 28.89 1.01 -8.72
CA LEU A 10 27.67 0.94 -7.92
C LEU A 10 27.00 -0.43 -8.03
N PHE A 11 26.95 -1.01 -9.23
CA PHE A 11 26.40 -2.34 -9.45
C PHE A 11 27.22 -3.43 -8.74
N GLN A 12 28.58 -3.34 -8.72
CA GLN A 12 29.40 -4.26 -7.95
C GLN A 12 29.18 -4.11 -6.44
N TYR A 13 28.98 -2.90 -5.96
CA TYR A 13 28.60 -2.63 -4.59
C TYR A 13 27.28 -3.32 -4.22
N TYR A 14 26.25 -3.19 -5.05
CA TYR A 14 24.96 -3.86 -4.84
C TYR A 14 25.14 -5.39 -4.83
N ARG A 15 25.85 -5.96 -5.80
CA ARG A 15 26.15 -7.41 -5.83
C ARG A 15 26.82 -7.90 -4.56
N PHE A 16 27.74 -7.13 -4.00
CA PHE A 16 28.37 -7.45 -2.74
C PHE A 16 27.36 -7.46 -1.57
N LEU A 17 26.52 -6.46 -1.47
CA LEU A 17 25.48 -6.40 -0.44
C LEU A 17 24.50 -7.58 -0.56
N TRP A 18 24.15 -7.99 -1.77
CA TRP A 18 23.29 -9.15 -2.02
C TRP A 18 23.90 -10.46 -1.54
N TRP A 19 25.13 -10.67 -1.91
CA TRP A 19 25.85 -11.84 -1.45
C TRP A 19 25.84 -11.93 0.09
N CYS A 20 26.07 -10.81 0.77
CA CYS A 20 25.98 -10.74 2.22
C CYS A 20 24.56 -11.04 2.72
N ALA A 21 23.53 -10.45 2.10
CA ALA A 21 22.13 -10.63 2.48
C ALA A 21 21.66 -12.07 2.30
N ARG A 22 21.95 -12.67 1.14
CA ARG A 22 21.67 -14.08 0.86
C ARG A 22 22.33 -14.99 1.88
N ARG A 23 23.63 -14.77 2.14
CA ARG A 23 24.40 -15.55 3.10
C ARG A 23 23.81 -15.48 4.50
N TYR A 24 23.43 -14.28 4.95
CA TYR A 24 22.81 -14.05 6.25
C TYR A 24 21.51 -14.85 6.40
N LEU A 25 20.58 -14.70 5.45
CA LEU A 25 19.29 -15.39 5.48
C LEU A 25 19.45 -16.92 5.46
N GLN A 26 20.34 -17.45 4.63
CA GLN A 26 20.61 -18.89 4.54
C GLN A 26 21.26 -19.44 5.82
N ARG A 27 22.27 -18.75 6.35
CA ARG A 27 22.97 -19.15 7.57
C ARG A 27 22.03 -19.25 8.77
N HIS A 28 21.09 -18.31 8.89
CA HIS A 28 20.18 -18.24 10.01
C HIS A 28 18.84 -18.95 9.77
N LYS A 29 18.62 -19.53 8.59
CA LYS A 29 17.37 -20.20 8.19
C LYS A 29 16.15 -19.34 8.52
N VAL A 30 16.20 -18.05 8.11
CA VAL A 30 15.13 -17.11 8.37
C VAL A 30 13.92 -17.45 7.50
N PHE A 31 12.74 -17.53 8.10
CA PHE A 31 11.50 -17.69 7.36
C PHE A 31 11.14 -16.40 6.63
N THR A 32 10.85 -16.49 5.35
CA THR A 32 10.72 -15.30 4.49
C THR A 32 9.37 -15.24 3.77
N ILE A 33 8.70 -14.11 3.91
CA ILE A 33 7.44 -13.83 3.21
C ILE A 33 7.69 -12.69 2.23
N GLY A 34 7.45 -12.95 0.94
CA GLY A 34 7.61 -11.99 -0.14
C GLY A 34 6.27 -11.42 -0.59
N ILE A 35 6.19 -10.12 -0.77
CA ILE A 35 4.99 -9.44 -1.27
C ILE A 35 5.37 -8.62 -2.49
N ASN A 36 4.68 -8.85 -3.61
CA ASN A 36 4.86 -8.09 -4.84
C ASN A 36 3.54 -7.66 -5.47
N GLY A 37 3.62 -7.03 -6.65
CA GLY A 37 2.53 -6.42 -7.39
C GLY A 37 2.68 -4.91 -7.52
N SER A 38 1.90 -4.26 -8.35
CA SER A 38 1.97 -2.81 -8.58
C SER A 38 1.35 -2.02 -7.43
N VAL A 39 0.22 -2.49 -6.86
CA VAL A 39 -0.60 -1.77 -5.87
C VAL A 39 -0.84 -2.59 -4.62
N GLY A 40 -0.85 -1.93 -3.45
CA GLY A 40 -1.25 -2.55 -2.18
C GLY A 40 -0.12 -3.20 -1.39
N LYS A 41 1.07 -3.39 -1.95
CA LYS A 41 2.22 -4.06 -1.30
C LYS A 41 2.45 -3.63 0.15
N THR A 42 2.62 -2.35 0.40
CA THR A 42 2.99 -1.84 1.73
C THR A 42 1.88 -2.04 2.76
N SER A 43 0.61 -1.80 2.40
CA SER A 43 -0.52 -2.06 3.32
C SER A 43 -0.63 -3.55 3.62
N CYS A 44 -0.55 -4.40 2.59
CA CYS A 44 -0.55 -5.85 2.73
C CYS A 44 0.58 -6.32 3.65
N ARG A 45 1.81 -5.86 3.41
CA ARG A 45 3.00 -6.16 4.22
C ARG A 45 2.80 -5.78 5.69
N MET A 46 2.32 -4.56 5.95
CA MET A 46 2.14 -4.08 7.32
C MET A 46 1.05 -4.82 8.07
N ILE A 47 -0.05 -5.16 7.39
CA ILE A 47 -1.13 -5.95 7.99
C ILE A 47 -0.65 -7.36 8.29
N ILE A 48 -0.05 -8.06 7.33
CA ILE A 48 0.51 -9.41 7.54
C ILE A 48 1.53 -9.40 8.68
N TYR A 49 2.47 -8.45 8.67
CA TYR A 49 3.47 -8.30 9.73
C TYR A 49 2.85 -8.19 11.12
N GLN A 50 1.90 -7.27 11.29
CA GLN A 50 1.28 -7.03 12.59
C GLN A 50 0.42 -8.22 13.03
N THR A 51 -0.24 -8.92 12.08
CA THR A 51 -1.02 -10.12 12.39
C THR A 51 -0.13 -11.26 12.87
N ILE A 52 0.96 -11.57 12.16
CA ILE A 52 1.92 -12.62 12.56
C ILE A 52 2.56 -12.26 13.90
N LYS A 53 2.96 -11.01 14.11
CA LYS A 53 3.56 -10.58 15.37
C LYS A 53 2.61 -10.71 16.57
N LYS A 54 1.31 -10.54 16.36
CA LYS A 54 0.28 -10.80 17.39
C LYS A 54 0.08 -12.30 17.64
N ALA A 55 0.17 -13.13 16.60
CA ALA A 55 0.04 -14.58 16.70
C ALA A 55 1.29 -15.25 17.33
N LEU A 56 2.46 -14.64 17.15
CA LEU A 56 3.77 -15.13 17.62
C LEU A 56 4.52 -14.02 18.38
N PRO A 57 4.00 -13.54 19.54
CA PRO A 57 4.57 -12.39 20.24
C PRO A 57 5.99 -12.65 20.80
N GLU A 58 6.36 -13.89 21.07
CA GLU A 58 7.68 -14.29 21.59
C GLU A 58 8.75 -14.37 20.50
N LEU A 59 8.37 -14.43 19.21
CA LEU A 59 9.31 -14.48 18.10
C LEU A 59 9.67 -13.08 17.60
N ASN A 60 10.88 -12.96 17.11
CA ASN A 60 11.35 -11.74 16.46
C ASN A 60 10.89 -11.73 14.99
N ILE A 61 9.71 -11.17 14.75
CA ILE A 61 9.22 -10.94 13.39
C ILE A 61 9.64 -9.53 12.97
N TYR A 62 10.16 -9.38 11.76
CA TYR A 62 10.66 -8.09 11.27
C TYR A 62 10.09 -7.75 9.89
N THR A 63 9.87 -6.50 9.67
CA THR A 63 9.70 -5.86 8.35
C THR A 63 10.28 -4.46 8.41
N SER A 64 10.78 -3.94 7.29
CA SER A 64 11.33 -2.59 7.25
C SER A 64 10.26 -1.54 7.56
N PRO A 65 10.51 -0.55 8.42
CA PRO A 65 9.60 0.58 8.63
C PRO A 65 9.55 1.50 7.40
N LYS A 66 10.58 1.46 6.54
CA LYS A 66 10.67 2.24 5.30
C LYS A 66 10.30 1.40 4.07
N ASN A 67 10.03 2.07 2.96
CA ASN A 67 9.73 1.42 1.68
C ASN A 67 11.03 1.00 0.97
N PHE A 68 11.78 0.11 1.58
CA PHE A 68 13.00 -0.49 1.05
C PHE A 68 12.68 -1.74 0.23
N ASN A 69 12.18 -1.55 -0.99
CA ASN A 69 11.62 -2.60 -1.84
C ASN A 69 12.43 -2.92 -3.10
N GLY A 70 13.33 -2.04 -3.52
CA GLY A 70 14.18 -2.24 -4.70
C GLY A 70 15.54 -2.88 -4.38
N GLU A 71 16.43 -2.87 -5.36
CA GLU A 71 17.73 -3.53 -5.36
C GLU A 71 18.59 -3.26 -4.11
N LEU A 72 18.85 -2.01 -3.79
CA LEU A 72 19.58 -1.63 -2.59
C LEU A 72 18.71 -1.81 -1.34
N GLY A 73 17.45 -1.38 -1.44
CA GLY A 73 16.52 -1.34 -0.33
C GLY A 73 16.29 -2.69 0.34
N MET A 74 16.17 -3.78 -0.44
CA MET A 74 16.01 -5.12 0.11
C MET A 74 17.21 -5.54 0.99
N SER A 75 18.44 -5.29 0.54
CA SER A 75 19.62 -5.58 1.33
C SER A 75 19.69 -4.77 2.61
N LEU A 76 19.39 -3.47 2.54
CA LEU A 76 19.33 -2.58 3.71
C LEU A 76 18.24 -3.04 4.69
N SER A 77 17.08 -3.46 4.20
CA SER A 77 15.98 -4.01 5.00
C SER A 77 16.42 -5.27 5.77
N ILE A 78 17.06 -6.22 5.09
CA ILE A 78 17.55 -7.47 5.70
C ILE A 78 18.54 -7.21 6.85
N PHE A 79 19.38 -6.18 6.72
CA PHE A 79 20.34 -5.82 7.77
C PHE A 79 19.84 -4.75 8.74
N GLN A 80 18.57 -4.33 8.64
CA GLN A 80 17.96 -3.31 9.50
C GLN A 80 18.73 -1.98 9.47
N VAL A 81 19.22 -1.59 8.28
CA VAL A 81 19.88 -0.30 8.06
C VAL A 81 18.80 0.71 7.70
N GLU A 82 18.38 1.52 8.67
CA GLU A 82 17.30 2.49 8.49
C GLU A 82 17.76 3.80 7.86
N GLU A 83 19.02 4.17 8.07
CA GLU A 83 19.60 5.39 7.52
C GLU A 83 20.69 5.06 6.51
N TRP A 84 20.48 5.48 5.29
CA TRP A 84 21.46 5.38 4.23
C TRP A 84 21.59 6.71 3.51
N VAL A 85 22.85 7.19 3.41
CA VAL A 85 23.21 8.45 2.72
C VAL A 85 24.13 8.08 1.56
N PRO A 86 23.92 8.60 0.34
CA PRO A 86 24.74 8.30 -0.82
C PRO A 86 26.10 9.05 -0.78
N SER A 87 26.94 8.73 0.21
CA SER A 87 28.32 9.19 0.32
C SER A 87 29.27 7.99 0.34
N VAL A 88 30.46 8.15 -0.25
CA VAL A 88 31.45 7.06 -0.34
C VAL A 88 31.81 6.51 1.03
N TRP A 89 32.01 7.35 2.02
CA TRP A 89 32.31 6.92 3.39
C TRP A 89 31.18 6.14 4.03
N ASN A 90 29.94 6.58 3.84
CA ASN A 90 28.78 5.86 4.34
C ASN A 90 28.61 4.51 3.63
N MET A 91 28.85 4.45 2.33
CA MET A 91 28.81 3.19 1.56
C MET A 91 29.83 2.19 2.07
N ILE A 92 31.09 2.61 2.34
CA ILE A 92 32.14 1.74 2.89
C ILE A 92 31.76 1.28 4.31
N LYS A 93 31.30 2.20 5.16
CA LYS A 93 30.86 1.88 6.52
C LYS A 93 29.74 0.84 6.54
N VAL A 94 28.68 1.08 5.76
CA VAL A 94 27.53 0.17 5.65
C VAL A 94 27.95 -1.19 5.06
N ALA A 95 28.79 -1.20 4.03
CA ALA A 95 29.32 -2.45 3.46
C ALA A 95 30.11 -3.27 4.47
N GLY A 96 31.00 -2.62 5.23
CA GLY A 96 31.78 -3.27 6.30
C GLY A 96 30.88 -3.84 7.41
N GLN A 97 29.88 -3.07 7.86
CA GLN A 97 28.91 -3.51 8.87
C GLN A 97 28.09 -4.71 8.38
N ILE A 98 27.59 -4.65 7.15
CA ILE A 98 26.81 -5.72 6.52
C ILE A 98 27.65 -6.98 6.32
N PHE A 99 28.89 -6.83 5.82
CA PHE A 99 29.81 -7.95 5.64
C PHE A 99 30.09 -8.68 6.97
N TRP A 100 30.47 -7.92 7.99
CA TRP A 100 30.75 -8.48 9.31
C TRP A 100 29.54 -9.20 9.89
N THR A 101 28.36 -8.56 9.81
CA THR A 101 27.10 -9.15 10.31
C THR A 101 26.74 -10.43 9.54
N SER A 102 26.99 -10.48 8.23
CA SER A 102 26.69 -11.66 7.42
C SER A 102 27.53 -12.88 7.78
N LEU A 103 28.76 -12.67 8.25
CA LEU A 103 29.69 -13.74 8.58
C LEU A 103 29.59 -14.17 10.06
N TRP A 104 29.54 -13.23 10.98
CA TRP A 104 29.65 -13.47 12.43
C TRP A 104 28.49 -12.93 13.25
N GLY A 105 27.59 -12.15 12.66
CA GLY A 105 26.44 -11.60 13.37
C GLY A 105 25.50 -12.68 13.90
N LYS A 106 24.85 -12.39 15.03
CA LYS A 106 23.78 -13.23 15.59
C LYS A 106 22.50 -13.12 14.75
N LYS A 107 21.63 -14.12 14.86
CA LYS A 107 20.27 -14.08 14.32
C LYS A 107 19.50 -12.91 14.94
N ARG A 108 18.95 -12.02 14.12
CA ARG A 108 18.23 -10.81 14.58
C ARG A 108 16.72 -11.01 14.58
N TYR A 109 16.21 -11.88 13.73
CA TYR A 109 14.79 -12.17 13.58
C TYR A 109 14.57 -13.61 13.09
N ASP A 110 13.44 -14.17 13.47
CA ASP A 110 13.02 -15.52 13.11
C ASP A 110 12.32 -15.54 11.75
N ALA A 111 11.51 -14.51 11.47
CA ALA A 111 10.88 -14.29 10.17
C ALA A 111 11.05 -12.85 9.70
N ILE A 112 11.08 -12.68 8.38
CA ILE A 112 11.12 -11.36 7.74
C ILE A 112 10.07 -11.27 6.62
N ILE A 113 9.35 -10.14 6.57
CA ILE A 113 8.43 -9.83 5.49
C ILE A 113 9.07 -8.76 4.59
N LEU A 114 9.25 -9.10 3.30
CA LEU A 114 9.95 -8.27 2.33
C LEU A 114 9.00 -7.82 1.21
N GLU A 115 9.11 -6.56 0.80
CA GLU A 115 8.51 -6.10 -0.45
C GLU A 115 9.48 -6.34 -1.61
N TYR A 116 8.97 -6.94 -2.69
CA TYR A 116 9.65 -7.09 -3.96
C TYR A 116 9.06 -6.05 -4.91
N GLY A 117 9.63 -4.84 -4.87
CA GLY A 117 9.23 -3.75 -5.75
C GLY A 117 10.13 -3.70 -6.97
N ILE A 118 9.53 -3.59 -8.13
CA ILE A 118 10.22 -3.45 -9.41
C ILE A 118 9.79 -2.15 -10.08
N ASP A 119 10.77 -1.45 -10.64
CA ASP A 119 10.56 -0.24 -11.43
C ASP A 119 11.05 -0.43 -12.87
N ARG A 120 11.80 -1.51 -13.16
CA ARG A 120 12.41 -1.80 -14.47
C ARG A 120 12.43 -3.30 -14.77
N PRO A 121 12.46 -3.69 -16.05
CA PRO A 121 12.66 -5.08 -16.47
C PRO A 121 13.95 -5.68 -15.87
N LYS A 122 13.89 -6.98 -15.52
CA LYS A 122 14.96 -7.80 -14.92
C LYS A 122 15.26 -7.53 -13.44
N GLU A 123 14.59 -6.61 -12.79
CA GLU A 123 14.79 -6.37 -11.35
C GLU A 123 14.27 -7.52 -10.49
N MET A 124 13.19 -8.19 -10.90
CA MET A 124 12.68 -9.33 -10.15
C MET A 124 13.68 -10.50 -10.07
N GLU A 125 14.33 -10.84 -11.18
CA GLU A 125 15.38 -11.87 -11.19
C GLU A 125 16.50 -11.55 -10.21
N PHE A 126 16.83 -10.29 -10.16
CA PHE A 126 17.81 -9.75 -9.26
C PHE A 126 17.40 -9.88 -7.79
N LEU A 127 16.19 -9.43 -7.43
CA LEU A 127 15.67 -9.57 -6.06
C LEU A 127 15.58 -11.04 -5.64
N LEU A 128 15.16 -11.93 -6.54
CA LEU A 128 15.12 -13.38 -6.34
C LEU A 128 16.50 -14.02 -6.18
N SER A 129 17.56 -13.40 -6.71
CA SER A 129 18.93 -13.85 -6.48
C SER A 129 19.40 -13.61 -5.03
N ILE A 130 18.82 -12.60 -4.35
CA ILE A 130 19.05 -12.34 -2.93
C ILE A 130 18.29 -13.36 -2.09
N ASN A 131 16.99 -13.46 -2.31
CA ASN A 131 16.13 -14.38 -1.57
C ASN A 131 14.97 -14.90 -2.43
N LYS A 132 14.74 -16.20 -2.35
CA LYS A 132 13.55 -16.88 -2.81
C LYS A 132 12.63 -17.04 -1.60
N PRO A 133 11.45 -16.43 -1.57
CA PRO A 133 10.60 -16.45 -0.39
C PRO A 133 10.04 -17.84 -0.10
N ASP A 134 9.75 -18.12 1.18
CA ASP A 134 9.05 -19.32 1.59
C ASP A 134 7.56 -19.19 1.26
N ILE A 135 6.97 -18.03 1.53
CA ILE A 135 5.60 -17.67 1.13
C ILE A 135 5.65 -16.46 0.19
N TRP A 136 4.84 -16.50 -0.85
CA TRP A 136 4.63 -15.37 -1.76
C TRP A 136 3.19 -14.89 -1.75
N VAL A 137 3.01 -13.56 -1.68
CA VAL A 137 1.71 -12.89 -1.83
C VAL A 137 1.77 -11.95 -3.04
N PHE A 138 0.88 -12.19 -3.99
CA PHE A 138 0.71 -11.34 -5.17
C PHE A 138 -0.51 -10.44 -5.00
N THR A 139 -0.30 -9.12 -4.99
CA THR A 139 -1.39 -8.16 -4.70
C THR A 139 -2.25 -7.82 -5.91
N ALA A 140 -1.76 -7.05 -6.85
CA ALA A 140 -2.43 -6.74 -8.13
C ALA A 140 -1.48 -6.05 -9.10
N ILE A 141 -1.73 -6.17 -10.41
CA ILE A 141 -1.11 -5.38 -11.47
C ILE A 141 -1.95 -4.12 -11.73
N ASP A 142 -1.27 -3.01 -11.96
CA ASP A 142 -1.87 -1.74 -12.37
C ASP A 142 -0.98 -1.05 -13.40
N ALA A 143 -1.48 -0.02 -14.04
CA ALA A 143 -0.77 0.75 -15.06
C ALA A 143 0.43 1.57 -14.54
N VAL A 144 0.67 1.60 -13.22
CA VAL A 144 1.85 2.25 -12.62
C VAL A 144 3.12 1.58 -13.13
N HIS A 145 4.16 2.38 -13.41
CA HIS A 145 5.43 1.99 -14.02
C HIS A 145 5.34 1.61 -15.52
N SER A 146 4.17 1.79 -16.18
CA SER A 146 4.06 1.57 -17.62
C SER A 146 5.01 2.44 -18.44
N GLU A 147 5.43 3.59 -17.90
CA GLU A 147 6.47 4.43 -18.51
C GLU A 147 7.80 3.70 -18.70
N GLN A 148 8.17 2.78 -17.80
CA GLN A 148 9.42 2.04 -17.82
C GLN A 148 9.27 0.65 -18.48
N PHE A 149 8.10 0.04 -18.37
CA PHE A 149 7.82 -1.31 -18.87
C PHE A 149 7.15 -1.32 -20.25
N GLY A 150 6.44 -0.27 -20.62
CA GLY A 150 5.64 -0.19 -21.83
C GLY A 150 4.18 -0.59 -21.64
N SER A 151 3.88 -1.68 -20.96
CA SER A 151 2.51 -2.13 -20.73
C SER A 151 2.30 -2.82 -19.37
N PRO A 152 1.06 -2.90 -18.86
CA PRO A 152 0.74 -3.73 -17.69
C PRO A 152 1.05 -5.21 -17.88
N ALA A 153 1.01 -5.71 -19.12
CA ALA A 153 1.36 -7.10 -19.42
C ALA A 153 2.86 -7.38 -19.21
N ASP A 154 3.73 -6.44 -19.60
CA ASP A 154 5.18 -6.55 -19.39
C ASP A 154 5.52 -6.50 -17.88
N ILE A 155 4.79 -5.68 -17.12
CA ILE A 155 4.89 -5.65 -15.64
C ILE A 155 4.49 -7.01 -15.07
N ALA A 156 3.38 -7.58 -15.53
CA ALA A 156 2.90 -8.88 -15.08
C ALA A 156 3.91 -10.00 -15.38
N GLU A 157 4.52 -10.00 -16.56
CA GLU A 157 5.55 -10.99 -16.94
C GLU A 157 6.76 -10.94 -15.99
N GLU A 158 7.18 -9.76 -15.58
CA GLU A 158 8.26 -9.61 -14.61
C GLU A 158 7.84 -10.04 -13.19
N GLU A 159 6.67 -9.62 -12.74
CA GLU A 159 6.15 -9.92 -11.39
C GLU A 159 5.92 -11.42 -11.17
N VAL A 160 5.46 -12.14 -12.20
CA VAL A 160 5.17 -13.59 -12.09
C VAL A 160 6.42 -14.47 -12.02
N LYS A 161 7.63 -13.94 -12.25
CA LYS A 161 8.87 -14.69 -12.05
C LYS A 161 9.03 -15.26 -10.64
N MET A 162 8.36 -14.66 -9.65
CA MET A 162 8.31 -15.20 -8.29
C MET A 162 7.63 -16.56 -8.21
N VAL A 163 6.68 -16.89 -9.09
CA VAL A 163 5.93 -18.16 -9.10
C VAL A 163 6.87 -19.37 -9.05
N LYS A 164 7.89 -19.37 -9.93
CA LYS A 164 8.85 -20.47 -10.06
C LYS A 164 9.88 -20.51 -8.94
N ASN A 165 9.90 -19.50 -8.08
CA ASN A 165 10.94 -19.29 -7.08
C ASN A 165 10.43 -19.31 -5.64
N THR A 166 9.12 -19.50 -5.42
CA THR A 166 8.51 -19.65 -4.10
C THR A 166 8.65 -21.11 -3.63
N LYS A 167 8.92 -21.30 -2.34
CA LYS A 167 9.28 -22.60 -1.81
C LYS A 167 8.11 -23.41 -1.24
N GLU A 168 7.11 -22.74 -0.59
CA GLU A 168 6.07 -23.43 0.18
C GLU A 168 4.65 -23.07 -0.23
N ALA A 169 4.30 -21.78 -0.26
CA ALA A 169 2.93 -21.37 -0.54
C ALA A 169 2.84 -20.04 -1.33
N VAL A 170 1.82 -19.95 -2.17
CA VAL A 170 1.51 -18.79 -2.99
C VAL A 170 0.08 -18.32 -2.69
N PHE A 171 -0.11 -17.02 -2.54
CA PHE A 171 -1.42 -16.39 -2.40
C PHE A 171 -1.68 -15.45 -3.58
N LEU A 172 -2.69 -15.78 -4.40
CA LEU A 172 -3.03 -15.05 -5.62
C LEU A 172 -4.35 -14.28 -5.49
N ASN A 173 -4.31 -13.03 -5.87
CA ASN A 173 -5.53 -12.22 -5.99
C ASN A 173 -6.34 -12.61 -7.23
N ARG A 174 -7.48 -13.24 -7.05
CA ARG A 174 -8.38 -13.68 -8.14
C ARG A 174 -9.11 -12.54 -8.84
N ASP A 175 -9.16 -11.36 -8.24
CA ASP A 175 -9.71 -10.17 -8.91
C ASP A 175 -8.79 -9.69 -10.05
N ASP A 176 -7.51 -10.04 -9.99
CA ASP A 176 -6.51 -9.69 -10.99
C ASP A 176 -6.49 -10.72 -12.14
N SER A 177 -6.59 -10.23 -13.38
CA SER A 177 -6.62 -11.10 -14.56
C SER A 177 -5.29 -11.80 -14.84
N TYR A 178 -4.17 -11.16 -14.54
CA TYR A 178 -2.83 -11.73 -14.71
C TYR A 178 -2.54 -12.80 -13.65
N ALA A 179 -2.97 -12.57 -12.40
CA ALA A 179 -2.86 -13.57 -11.34
C ALA A 179 -3.58 -14.89 -11.71
N ARG A 180 -4.74 -14.80 -12.37
CA ARG A 180 -5.47 -15.98 -12.84
C ARG A 180 -4.69 -16.81 -13.88
N GLN A 181 -3.97 -16.15 -14.78
CA GLN A 181 -3.21 -16.82 -15.84
C GLN A 181 -2.02 -17.63 -15.30
N VAL A 182 -1.43 -17.22 -14.18
CA VAL A 182 -0.24 -17.88 -13.62
C VAL A 182 -0.54 -19.01 -12.67
N SER A 183 -1.79 -19.19 -12.26
CA SER A 183 -2.19 -20.24 -11.30
C SER A 183 -1.80 -21.65 -11.77
N GLU A 184 -1.84 -21.92 -13.07
CA GLU A 184 -1.46 -23.20 -13.66
C GLU A 184 0.06 -23.49 -13.64
N MET A 185 0.88 -22.47 -13.43
CA MET A 185 2.33 -22.60 -13.38
C MET A 185 2.87 -22.91 -11.99
N ILE A 186 2.02 -22.85 -10.96
CA ILE A 186 2.40 -23.01 -9.56
C ILE A 186 2.57 -24.48 -9.21
N ARG A 187 3.67 -24.82 -8.53
CA ARG A 187 4.02 -26.18 -8.12
C ARG A 187 4.04 -26.39 -6.61
N VAL A 188 3.69 -25.36 -5.87
CA VAL A 188 3.55 -25.36 -4.40
C VAL A 188 2.10 -25.12 -4.02
N ASP A 189 1.77 -25.13 -2.75
CA ASP A 189 0.43 -24.81 -2.30
C ASP A 189 -0.01 -23.44 -2.80
N CYS A 190 -1.16 -23.40 -3.50
CA CYS A 190 -1.68 -22.18 -4.08
C CYS A 190 -3.06 -21.86 -3.49
N PHE A 191 -3.17 -20.69 -2.89
CA PHE A 191 -4.41 -20.18 -2.31
C PHE A 191 -4.87 -18.94 -3.06
N SER A 192 -6.15 -18.93 -3.42
CA SER A 192 -6.80 -17.79 -4.04
C SER A 192 -7.43 -16.87 -2.99
N TYR A 193 -7.35 -15.57 -3.20
CA TYR A 193 -8.05 -14.60 -2.39
C TYR A 193 -8.70 -13.49 -3.23
N THR A 194 -9.59 -12.70 -2.63
CA THR A 194 -10.27 -11.59 -3.29
C THR A 194 -10.17 -10.30 -2.47
N THR A 195 -10.05 -9.16 -3.15
CA THR A 195 -10.13 -7.80 -2.58
C THR A 195 -11.50 -7.14 -2.78
N SER A 196 -12.43 -7.83 -3.46
CA SER A 196 -13.79 -7.35 -3.74
C SER A 196 -14.87 -8.05 -2.91
N GLY A 197 -14.54 -9.18 -2.28
CA GLY A 197 -15.51 -10.05 -1.59
C GLY A 197 -16.18 -11.06 -2.52
N MET A 198 -15.48 -11.46 -3.60
CA MET A 198 -15.98 -12.47 -4.55
C MET A 198 -16.07 -13.85 -3.89
N ASP A 199 -17.08 -14.63 -4.26
CA ASP A 199 -17.22 -16.02 -3.85
C ASP A 199 -16.33 -16.96 -4.69
N GLY A 200 -16.19 -18.21 -4.22
CA GLY A 200 -15.46 -19.26 -4.94
C GLY A 200 -13.95 -19.14 -4.90
N VAL A 201 -13.42 -18.51 -3.85
CA VAL A 201 -11.98 -18.41 -3.54
C VAL A 201 -11.69 -19.01 -2.16
N ASP A 202 -10.42 -19.36 -1.90
CA ASP A 202 -10.02 -19.97 -0.63
C ASP A 202 -10.10 -19.00 0.56
N LEU A 203 -9.88 -17.70 0.28
CA LEU A 203 -9.84 -16.63 1.27
C LEU A 203 -10.71 -15.46 0.83
N SER A 204 -11.76 -15.17 1.59
CA SER A 204 -12.70 -14.09 1.30
C SER A 204 -13.19 -13.42 2.58
N PHE A 205 -14.05 -12.44 2.44
CA PHE A 205 -14.75 -11.76 3.54
C PHE A 205 -16.16 -11.41 3.11
N VAL A 206 -17.08 -11.44 4.07
CA VAL A 206 -18.50 -11.11 3.86
C VAL A 206 -19.06 -10.40 5.11
N ASN A 207 -20.28 -9.90 5.02
CA ASN A 207 -21.01 -9.28 6.14
C ASN A 207 -20.27 -8.13 6.80
N GLU A 208 -19.58 -7.31 5.97
CA GLU A 208 -18.84 -6.16 6.47
C GLU A 208 -19.76 -5.08 7.04
N LYS A 209 -19.43 -4.59 8.23
CA LYS A 209 -20.10 -3.53 8.95
C LYS A 209 -19.09 -2.48 9.40
N ILE A 210 -19.39 -1.22 9.17
CA ILE A 210 -18.62 -0.08 9.67
C ILE A 210 -19.49 0.61 10.72
N GLU A 211 -18.98 0.72 11.93
CA GLU A 211 -19.69 1.38 13.03
C GLU A 211 -18.84 2.55 13.55
N GLU A 212 -19.42 3.74 13.58
CA GLU A 212 -18.81 4.91 14.18
C GLU A 212 -18.86 4.79 15.71
N LYS A 213 -17.71 4.88 16.37
CA LYS A 213 -17.63 4.86 17.83
C LYS A 213 -18.19 6.16 18.42
N GLN A 214 -18.96 6.04 19.50
CA GLN A 214 -19.50 7.21 20.19
C GLN A 214 -18.37 8.06 20.79
N GLY A 215 -18.40 9.37 20.51
CA GLY A 215 -17.57 10.38 21.16
C GLY A 215 -16.35 10.87 20.40
N LYS A 216 -15.99 10.28 19.26
CA LYS A 216 -14.91 10.78 18.38
C LYS A 216 -15.29 10.59 16.93
N ASN A 217 -15.47 11.66 16.20
CA ASN A 217 -15.94 11.69 14.80
C ASN A 217 -15.01 11.00 13.76
N SER A 218 -13.97 10.30 14.17
CA SER A 218 -13.01 9.66 13.27
C SER A 218 -12.65 8.23 13.69
N ASP A 219 -13.22 7.71 14.77
CA ASP A 219 -12.94 6.36 15.25
C ASP A 219 -14.02 5.39 14.78
N PHE A 220 -13.61 4.36 14.05
CA PHE A 220 -14.50 3.33 13.53
C PHE A 220 -14.13 1.96 14.10
N LEU A 221 -15.16 1.16 14.34
CA LEU A 221 -15.02 -0.28 14.54
C LEU A 221 -15.60 -0.97 13.32
N ILE A 222 -14.78 -1.76 12.69
CA ILE A 222 -15.17 -2.57 11.53
C ILE A 222 -15.33 -4.01 11.99
N SER A 223 -16.39 -4.65 11.53
CA SER A 223 -16.57 -6.08 11.71
C SER A 223 -16.94 -6.73 10.39
N PHE A 224 -16.43 -7.93 10.17
CA PHE A 224 -16.75 -8.77 9.01
C PHE A 224 -16.51 -10.24 9.34
N ASP A 225 -17.00 -11.12 8.50
CA ASP A 225 -16.75 -12.55 8.61
C ASP A 225 -15.63 -12.93 7.64
N ALA A 226 -14.50 -13.38 8.17
CA ALA A 226 -13.38 -13.91 7.39
C ALA A 226 -13.68 -15.35 7.01
N LEU A 227 -13.64 -15.65 5.72
CA LEU A 227 -13.78 -17.01 5.18
C LEU A 227 -12.39 -17.53 4.83
N ILE A 228 -11.92 -18.55 5.54
CA ILE A 228 -10.60 -19.16 5.37
C ILE A 228 -10.79 -20.66 5.13
N LYS A 229 -10.57 -21.12 3.91
CA LYS A 229 -10.71 -22.54 3.51
C LYS A 229 -12.06 -23.15 3.98
N GLY A 230 -13.14 -22.42 3.77
CA GLY A 230 -14.49 -22.84 4.11
C GLY A 230 -14.89 -22.68 5.59
N LYS A 231 -13.97 -22.27 6.47
CA LYS A 231 -14.29 -21.91 7.85
C LYS A 231 -14.55 -20.41 7.95
N GLN A 232 -15.53 -20.03 8.78
CA GLN A 232 -15.92 -18.63 8.99
C GLN A 232 -15.50 -18.18 10.38
N TYR A 233 -14.91 -16.97 10.46
CA TYR A 233 -14.46 -16.37 11.70
C TYR A 233 -14.91 -14.91 11.77
N ARG A 234 -15.55 -14.52 12.88
CA ARG A 234 -15.92 -13.13 13.12
C ARG A 234 -14.68 -12.29 13.48
N VAL A 235 -14.47 -11.22 12.73
CA VAL A 235 -13.32 -10.32 12.92
C VAL A 235 -13.80 -8.93 13.30
N HIS A 236 -13.12 -8.32 14.29
CA HIS A 236 -13.27 -6.93 14.67
C HIS A 236 -11.94 -6.20 14.47
N THR A 237 -11.95 -5.01 13.81
CA THR A 237 -10.74 -4.28 13.49
C THR A 237 -10.99 -2.78 13.31
N ASN A 238 -9.93 -1.99 13.23
CA ASN A 238 -9.97 -0.58 12.82
C ASN A 238 -9.59 -0.37 11.35
N LEU A 239 -9.30 -1.44 10.62
CA LEU A 239 -8.97 -1.34 9.20
C LEU A 239 -10.23 -1.01 8.38
N ILE A 240 -10.11 -0.07 7.44
CA ILE A 240 -11.22 0.32 6.55
C ILE A 240 -10.85 0.04 5.10
N GLY A 241 -11.85 -0.42 4.33
CA GLY A 241 -11.76 -0.69 2.90
C GLY A 241 -11.52 -2.16 2.57
N LYS A 242 -12.24 -2.64 1.58
CA LYS A 242 -12.23 -4.05 1.14
C LYS A 242 -10.83 -4.63 0.90
N PRO A 243 -9.87 -3.91 0.28
CA PRO A 243 -8.50 -4.42 0.16
C PRO A 243 -7.84 -4.70 1.51
N ASN A 244 -8.06 -3.86 2.52
CA ASN A 244 -7.49 -4.06 3.85
C ASN A 244 -8.14 -5.26 4.58
N TYR A 245 -9.44 -5.51 4.36
CA TYR A 245 -10.10 -6.72 4.88
C TYR A 245 -9.48 -7.97 4.27
N ALA A 246 -9.27 -7.98 2.96
CA ALA A 246 -8.60 -9.07 2.26
C ALA A 246 -7.17 -9.31 2.80
N TYR A 247 -6.40 -8.24 3.00
CA TYR A 247 -5.04 -8.36 3.56
C TYR A 247 -5.04 -8.84 5.01
N LEU A 248 -6.09 -8.55 5.78
CA LEU A 248 -6.25 -9.12 7.11
C LEU A 248 -6.57 -10.61 7.04
N VAL A 249 -7.48 -11.04 6.16
CA VAL A 249 -7.77 -12.48 5.95
C VAL A 249 -6.51 -13.23 5.48
N LEU A 250 -5.71 -12.64 4.59
CA LEU A 250 -4.38 -13.15 4.23
C LEU A 250 -3.46 -13.26 5.45
N GLY A 251 -3.40 -12.21 6.27
CA GLY A 251 -2.61 -12.18 7.50
C GLY A 251 -2.99 -13.31 8.46
N LEU A 252 -4.29 -13.58 8.61
CA LEU A 252 -4.80 -14.68 9.44
C LEU A 252 -4.38 -16.04 8.86
N ALA A 253 -4.57 -16.28 7.57
CA ALA A 253 -4.19 -17.53 6.91
C ALA A 253 -2.66 -17.77 6.96
N ILE A 254 -1.87 -16.73 6.72
CA ILE A 254 -0.40 -16.82 6.79
C ILE A 254 0.06 -16.99 8.25
N SER A 255 -0.65 -16.42 9.23
CA SER A 255 -0.35 -16.65 10.64
C SER A 255 -0.57 -18.10 11.05
N GLN A 256 -1.63 -18.77 10.57
CA GLN A 256 -1.83 -20.21 10.78
C GLN A 256 -0.64 -21.03 10.26
N ILE A 257 -0.20 -20.76 9.03
CA ILE A 257 0.98 -21.42 8.45
C ILE A 257 2.24 -21.12 9.25
N SER A 258 2.43 -19.87 9.68
CA SER A 258 3.62 -19.45 10.43
C SER A 258 3.69 -20.08 11.81
N VAL A 259 2.56 -20.17 12.53
CA VAL A 259 2.48 -20.83 13.85
C VAL A 259 2.78 -22.31 13.70
N TRP A 260 2.16 -22.99 12.75
CA TRP A 260 2.45 -24.38 12.45
C TRP A 260 3.93 -24.62 12.13
N LYS A 261 4.50 -23.77 11.26
CA LYS A 261 5.90 -23.91 10.82
C LYS A 261 6.92 -23.67 11.93
N MET A 262 6.65 -22.72 12.83
CA MET A 262 7.61 -22.27 13.84
C MET A 262 7.43 -22.93 15.20
N ARG A 263 6.22 -23.40 15.51
CA ARG A 263 5.91 -24.06 16.80
C ARG A 263 5.48 -25.50 16.66
N GLY A 264 5.01 -25.95 15.48
CA GLY A 264 4.39 -27.25 15.29
C GLY A 264 2.97 -27.37 15.90
N GLU A 265 2.33 -26.23 16.16
CA GLU A 265 1.02 -26.12 16.79
C GLU A 265 0.00 -25.44 15.84
N GLU A 266 -1.28 -25.69 16.04
CA GLU A 266 -2.34 -24.96 15.34
C GLU A 266 -2.64 -23.64 16.09
N LEU A 267 -2.87 -22.55 15.33
CA LEU A 267 -3.35 -21.28 15.89
C LEU A 267 -4.82 -21.44 16.28
N ASP A 268 -5.12 -21.28 17.57
CA ASP A 268 -6.51 -21.16 18.02
C ASP A 268 -7.10 -19.83 17.55
N MET A 269 -7.84 -19.89 16.45
CA MET A 269 -8.42 -18.72 15.81
C MET A 269 -9.52 -18.06 16.63
N GLU A 270 -10.28 -18.82 17.44
CA GLU A 270 -11.35 -18.27 18.27
C GLU A 270 -10.76 -17.46 19.40
N GLN A 271 -9.75 -17.99 20.09
CA GLN A 271 -9.00 -17.24 21.10
C GLN A 271 -8.27 -16.05 20.49
N PHE A 272 -7.62 -16.21 19.34
CA PHE A 272 -6.86 -15.13 18.67
C PHE A 272 -7.74 -13.95 18.25
N LEU A 273 -9.00 -14.20 17.90
CA LEU A 273 -9.98 -13.21 17.45
C LEU A 273 -10.94 -12.74 18.55
N SER A 274 -10.74 -13.17 19.79
CA SER A 274 -11.59 -12.76 20.93
C SER A 274 -11.58 -11.24 21.16
N ASP A 275 -10.44 -10.59 20.90
CA ASP A 275 -10.25 -9.15 20.98
C ASP A 275 -10.15 -8.50 19.61
N PRO A 276 -10.54 -7.22 19.45
CA PRO A 276 -10.38 -6.49 18.21
C PRO A 276 -8.91 -6.40 17.77
N LEU A 277 -8.65 -6.73 16.51
CA LEU A 277 -7.34 -6.61 15.91
C LEU A 277 -7.09 -5.17 15.45
N ILE A 278 -6.32 -4.40 16.21
CA ILE A 278 -6.00 -3.00 15.90
C ILE A 278 -4.67 -2.91 15.18
N TYR A 279 -4.67 -2.16 14.07
CA TYR A 279 -3.53 -1.98 13.17
C TYR A 279 -3.14 -0.51 13.05
N GLN A 280 -1.85 -0.28 12.83
CA GLN A 280 -1.32 1.02 12.46
C GLN A 280 -0.72 0.91 11.04
N LEU A 281 -1.34 1.57 10.09
CA LEU A 281 -0.82 1.68 8.73
C LEU A 281 0.10 2.89 8.59
N GLN A 282 0.88 2.90 7.52
CA GLN A 282 1.72 4.07 7.20
C GLN A 282 0.83 5.28 6.83
N PRO A 283 1.27 6.50 7.16
CA PRO A 283 0.57 7.74 6.81
C PRO A 283 0.21 7.84 5.32
N GLY A 284 -0.93 8.46 5.03
CA GLY A 284 -1.39 8.68 3.67
C GLY A 284 -1.87 7.41 2.94
N ARG A 285 -2.29 6.38 3.69
CA ARG A 285 -2.82 5.11 3.14
C ARG A 285 -4.20 4.79 3.72
N CYS A 286 -5.19 5.61 3.33
CA CYS A 286 -6.57 5.55 3.86
C CYS A 286 -6.62 5.85 5.37
N SER A 287 -5.88 6.86 5.81
CA SER A 287 -5.98 7.38 7.19
C SER A 287 -7.24 8.22 7.33
N ILE A 288 -7.92 8.11 8.47
CA ILE A 288 -9.15 8.86 8.72
C ILE A 288 -8.92 9.87 9.84
N PHE A 289 -9.34 11.11 9.61
CA PHE A 289 -9.21 12.20 10.56
C PHE A 289 -10.51 13.01 10.69
N ALA A 290 -10.70 13.61 11.86
CA ALA A 290 -11.69 14.66 12.04
C ALA A 290 -11.22 15.92 11.29
N GLY A 291 -12.09 16.50 10.46
CA GLY A 291 -11.84 17.73 9.74
C GLY A 291 -12.60 18.93 10.32
N LYS A 292 -12.22 20.15 9.89
CA LYS A 292 -12.92 21.40 10.20
C LYS A 292 -14.38 21.32 9.76
N GLU A 293 -15.22 22.12 10.38
CA GLU A 293 -16.66 22.20 10.10
C GLU A 293 -17.33 20.81 10.11
N TRP A 294 -16.94 19.99 11.10
CA TRP A 294 -17.47 18.64 11.29
C TRP A 294 -17.27 17.70 10.11
N SER A 295 -16.35 18.03 9.19
CA SER A 295 -16.01 17.15 8.07
C SER A 295 -15.24 15.90 8.54
N LEU A 296 -15.32 14.85 7.72
CA LEU A 296 -14.54 13.64 7.87
C LEU A 296 -13.52 13.57 6.72
N ILE A 297 -12.26 13.41 7.04
CA ILE A 297 -11.18 13.36 6.06
C ILE A 297 -10.73 11.91 5.85
N VAL A 298 -10.65 11.49 4.59
CA VAL A 298 -10.01 10.25 4.16
C VAL A 298 -8.72 10.63 3.45
N ASP A 299 -7.59 10.46 4.13
CA ASP A 299 -6.26 10.78 3.59
C ASP A 299 -5.62 9.57 2.92
N SER A 300 -5.39 9.67 1.62
CA SER A 300 -4.61 8.71 0.85
C SER A 300 -3.62 9.42 -0.08
N THR A 301 -2.88 10.36 0.48
CA THR A 301 -1.96 11.26 -0.24
C THR A 301 -0.55 10.71 -0.43
N TYR A 302 -0.29 9.43 -0.11
CA TYR A 302 1.04 8.85 -0.30
C TYR A 302 1.37 8.62 -1.78
N ASN A 303 0.51 7.91 -2.51
CA ASN A 303 0.66 7.63 -3.95
C ASN A 303 -0.70 7.36 -4.60
N SER A 304 -0.77 7.43 -5.93
CA SER A 304 -1.99 7.19 -6.70
C SER A 304 -1.73 6.41 -7.98
N SER A 305 -2.68 5.54 -8.30
CA SER A 305 -2.74 4.77 -9.54
C SER A 305 -4.22 4.57 -9.93
N PRO A 306 -4.54 4.21 -11.16
CA PRO A 306 -5.93 4.05 -11.62
C PRO A 306 -6.76 3.10 -10.74
N LEU A 307 -6.23 1.92 -10.43
CA LEU A 307 -6.91 0.96 -9.57
C LEU A 307 -7.05 1.49 -8.14
N SER A 308 -5.99 2.05 -7.56
CA SER A 308 -6.03 2.58 -6.20
C SER A 308 -6.97 3.79 -6.07
N MET A 309 -7.09 4.62 -7.10
CA MET A 309 -8.02 5.74 -7.14
C MET A 309 -9.45 5.25 -7.03
N ARG A 310 -9.87 4.32 -7.91
CA ARG A 310 -11.21 3.74 -7.91
C ARG A 310 -11.54 3.06 -6.57
N LYS A 311 -10.64 2.22 -6.06
CA LYS A 311 -10.84 1.52 -4.77
C LYS A 311 -11.00 2.48 -3.58
N LEU A 312 -10.31 3.62 -3.57
CA LEU A 312 -10.45 4.61 -2.50
C LEU A 312 -11.77 5.42 -2.61
N ILE A 313 -12.22 5.70 -3.82
CA ILE A 313 -13.55 6.30 -4.04
C ILE A 313 -14.63 5.34 -3.51
N ASP A 314 -14.59 4.05 -3.88
CA ASP A 314 -15.51 3.03 -3.35
C ASP A 314 -15.49 2.95 -1.82
N THR A 315 -14.30 2.97 -1.24
CA THR A 315 -14.12 2.95 0.22
C THR A 315 -14.76 4.18 0.87
N THR A 316 -14.57 5.38 0.27
CA THR A 316 -15.17 6.62 0.76
C THR A 316 -16.70 6.57 0.72
N LEU A 317 -17.27 6.04 -0.36
CA LEU A 317 -18.71 5.83 -0.50
C LEU A 317 -19.24 4.77 0.50
N GLN A 318 -18.48 3.73 0.76
CA GLN A 318 -18.82 2.72 1.76
C GLN A 318 -18.86 3.33 3.17
N ILE A 319 -17.87 4.16 3.53
CA ILE A 319 -17.86 4.91 4.79
C ILE A 319 -19.09 5.83 4.85
N GLN A 320 -19.33 6.65 3.83
CA GLN A 320 -20.47 7.57 3.76
C GLN A 320 -21.80 6.87 4.04
N LYS A 321 -22.04 5.71 3.40
CA LYS A 321 -23.27 4.91 3.59
C LYS A 321 -23.41 4.33 4.99
N SER A 322 -22.32 4.14 5.69
CA SER A 322 -22.29 3.54 7.03
C SER A 322 -22.44 4.56 8.17
N LEU A 323 -22.27 5.85 7.86
CA LEU A 323 -22.40 6.91 8.85
C LEU A 323 -23.86 7.10 9.28
N LYS A 324 -24.10 7.38 10.55
CA LYS A 324 -25.42 7.69 11.09
C LYS A 324 -25.98 9.01 10.53
N GLU A 325 -25.09 9.97 10.33
CA GLU A 325 -25.40 11.27 9.75
C GLU A 325 -25.10 11.28 8.25
N LYS A 326 -26.05 11.75 7.47
CA LYS A 326 -25.85 11.92 6.02
C LYS A 326 -24.76 12.96 5.75
N ARG A 327 -23.78 12.60 4.93
CA ARG A 327 -22.70 13.49 4.50
C ARG A 327 -22.63 13.54 2.98
N LYS A 328 -22.30 14.69 2.44
CA LYS A 328 -21.94 14.85 1.04
C LYS A 328 -20.51 14.44 0.79
N VAL A 329 -20.20 14.02 -0.42
CA VAL A 329 -18.87 13.55 -0.80
C VAL A 329 -18.14 14.62 -1.58
N MET A 330 -16.95 15.00 -1.09
CA MET A 330 -15.98 15.81 -1.84
C MET A 330 -14.79 14.95 -2.22
N LEU A 331 -14.47 14.89 -3.52
CA LEU A 331 -13.29 14.22 -4.03
C LEU A 331 -12.22 15.25 -4.39
N VAL A 332 -11.07 15.20 -3.73
CA VAL A 332 -9.91 16.05 -3.99
C VAL A 332 -8.83 15.17 -4.63
N LEU A 333 -8.74 15.24 -5.96
CA LEU A 333 -7.97 14.33 -6.78
C LEU A 333 -6.82 15.06 -7.48
N GLY A 334 -5.62 14.50 -7.36
CA GLY A 334 -4.44 14.96 -8.07
C GLY A 334 -3.95 13.95 -9.10
N ASP A 335 -3.04 14.38 -9.97
CA ASP A 335 -2.51 13.58 -11.08
C ASP A 335 -2.07 12.18 -10.65
N MET A 336 -2.39 11.19 -11.49
CA MET A 336 -1.81 9.85 -11.43
C MET A 336 -0.55 9.84 -12.30
N ARG A 337 0.59 9.50 -11.73
CA ARG A 337 1.91 9.57 -12.38
C ARG A 337 2.43 8.19 -12.79
N GLU A 338 3.53 8.17 -13.54
CA GLU A 338 4.24 6.96 -13.98
C GLU A 338 3.40 6.05 -14.91
N LEU A 339 2.42 6.64 -15.61
CA LEU A 339 1.53 5.94 -16.52
C LEU A 339 2.05 5.93 -17.98
N GLY A 340 3.06 6.75 -18.31
CA GLY A 340 3.58 6.87 -19.68
C GLY A 340 2.48 7.21 -20.67
N ASP A 341 2.41 6.46 -21.78
CA ASP A 341 1.41 6.64 -22.86
C ASP A 341 -0.04 6.39 -22.40
N LEU A 342 -0.23 5.74 -21.24
CA LEU A 342 -1.56 5.49 -20.69
C LEU A 342 -2.13 6.70 -19.90
N THR A 343 -1.35 7.78 -19.72
CA THR A 343 -1.75 8.93 -18.88
C THR A 343 -3.09 9.51 -19.30
N GLU A 344 -3.25 9.87 -20.55
CA GLU A 344 -4.51 10.43 -21.06
C GLU A 344 -5.67 9.46 -20.88
N LYS A 345 -5.50 8.22 -21.35
CA LYS A 345 -6.55 7.19 -21.30
C LYS A 345 -7.06 6.96 -19.88
N GLU A 346 -6.17 6.77 -18.92
CA GLU A 346 -6.55 6.44 -17.55
C GLU A 346 -7.21 7.63 -16.81
N HIS A 347 -6.79 8.87 -17.09
CA HIS A 347 -7.45 10.05 -16.54
C HIS A 347 -8.84 10.24 -17.15
N ARG A 348 -9.03 10.04 -18.47
CA ARG A 348 -10.36 10.09 -19.11
C ARG A 348 -11.31 9.02 -18.58
N LEU A 349 -10.85 7.78 -18.46
CA LEU A 349 -11.65 6.66 -17.92
C LEU A 349 -12.14 6.89 -16.49
N LEU A 350 -11.45 7.73 -15.72
CA LEU A 350 -11.85 8.06 -14.35
C LEU A 350 -13.09 8.97 -14.30
N ALA A 351 -13.40 9.73 -15.37
CA ALA A 351 -14.49 10.72 -15.38
C ALA A 351 -15.87 10.13 -15.07
N GLY A 352 -16.24 9.03 -15.73
CA GLY A 352 -17.53 8.37 -15.48
C GLY A 352 -17.67 7.84 -14.05
N TYR A 353 -16.55 7.46 -13.44
CA TYR A 353 -16.51 6.99 -12.07
C TYR A 353 -16.66 8.12 -11.05
N VAL A 354 -15.93 9.21 -11.25
CA VAL A 354 -15.92 10.38 -10.38
C VAL A 354 -17.28 11.10 -10.41
N HIS A 355 -17.87 11.26 -11.60
CA HIS A 355 -19.16 11.93 -11.78
C HIS A 355 -20.29 11.32 -10.94
N GLN A 356 -20.35 9.99 -10.84
CA GLN A 356 -21.39 9.28 -10.10
C GLN A 356 -21.12 9.19 -8.59
N SER A 357 -19.92 9.60 -8.15
CA SER A 357 -19.41 9.34 -6.80
C SER A 357 -19.29 10.57 -5.91
N ALA A 358 -19.49 11.78 -6.44
CA ALA A 358 -19.21 13.01 -5.70
C ALA A 358 -20.29 14.08 -5.87
N ASP A 359 -20.55 14.79 -4.77
CA ASP A 359 -21.34 16.05 -4.78
C ASP A 359 -20.44 17.25 -5.13
N GLN A 360 -19.15 17.18 -4.83
CA GLN A 360 -18.14 18.19 -5.16
C GLN A 360 -16.84 17.53 -5.61
N ILE A 361 -16.28 18.01 -6.71
CA ILE A 361 -15.04 17.51 -7.30
C ILE A 361 -14.00 18.64 -7.28
N CYS A 362 -12.80 18.35 -6.75
CA CYS A 362 -11.67 19.25 -6.77
C CYS A 362 -10.50 18.57 -7.50
N LEU A 363 -10.04 19.19 -8.58
CA LEU A 363 -8.98 18.63 -9.42
C LEU A 363 -7.71 19.47 -9.31
N VAL A 364 -6.56 18.79 -9.12
CA VAL A 364 -5.25 19.42 -8.99
C VAL A 364 -4.24 18.72 -9.89
N GLY A 365 -3.57 19.49 -10.73
CA GLY A 365 -2.54 18.99 -11.63
C GLY A 365 -2.94 19.09 -13.10
N GLU A 366 -1.92 18.94 -13.93
CA GLU A 366 -2.05 19.18 -15.38
C GLU A 366 -2.86 18.08 -16.08
N SER A 367 -2.62 16.82 -15.71
CA SER A 367 -3.34 15.70 -16.32
C SER A 367 -4.82 15.66 -15.88
N MET A 368 -5.10 16.01 -14.63
CA MET A 368 -6.47 16.16 -14.15
C MET A 368 -7.20 17.27 -14.91
N TYR A 369 -6.52 18.38 -15.17
CA TYR A 369 -7.10 19.49 -15.91
C TYR A 369 -7.30 19.16 -17.40
N ASN A 370 -6.27 18.63 -18.06
CA ASN A 370 -6.28 18.43 -19.51
C ASN A 370 -7.16 17.25 -19.95
N TYR A 371 -7.30 16.24 -19.14
CA TYR A 371 -7.96 14.99 -19.55
C TYR A 371 -9.22 14.67 -18.75
N LEU A 372 -9.15 14.70 -17.41
CA LEU A 372 -10.32 14.37 -16.59
C LEU A 372 -11.38 15.47 -16.66
N LEU A 373 -11.00 16.74 -16.54
CA LEU A 373 -11.95 17.86 -16.63
C LEU A 373 -12.61 17.91 -18.02
N ASP A 374 -11.81 17.81 -19.09
CA ASP A 374 -12.32 17.78 -20.47
C ASP A 374 -13.35 16.66 -20.68
N GLU A 375 -13.17 15.50 -20.05
CA GLU A 375 -14.11 14.39 -20.15
C GLU A 375 -15.35 14.60 -19.27
N LEU A 376 -15.20 15.20 -18.08
CA LEU A 376 -16.33 15.58 -17.21
C LEU A 376 -17.23 16.64 -17.88
N GLU A 377 -16.66 17.62 -18.58
CA GLU A 377 -17.43 18.64 -19.31
C GLU A 377 -18.29 18.04 -20.43
N LYS A 378 -17.86 16.93 -21.05
CA LYS A 378 -18.64 16.20 -22.05
C LYS A 378 -19.81 15.41 -21.43
N THR A 379 -19.72 15.03 -20.16
CA THR A 379 -20.74 14.26 -19.44
C THR A 379 -21.82 15.11 -18.77
N TRP A 380 -21.93 16.41 -19.10
CA TRP A 380 -22.92 17.35 -18.56
C TRP A 380 -22.86 17.54 -17.03
N VAL A 381 -21.67 17.43 -16.45
CA VAL A 381 -21.46 17.79 -15.04
C VAL A 381 -21.70 19.29 -14.87
N GLU A 382 -22.49 19.67 -13.89
CA GLU A 382 -22.66 21.09 -13.56
C GLU A 382 -21.32 21.71 -13.22
N LYS A 383 -20.91 22.77 -13.91
CA LYS A 383 -19.63 23.47 -13.70
C LYS A 383 -19.44 23.94 -12.25
N SER A 384 -20.53 24.19 -11.53
CA SER A 384 -20.54 24.58 -10.13
C SER A 384 -20.02 23.47 -9.19
N THR A 385 -20.09 22.19 -9.61
CA THR A 385 -19.65 21.04 -8.83
C THR A 385 -18.19 20.67 -9.06
N VAL A 386 -17.48 21.35 -9.98
CA VAL A 386 -16.07 21.08 -10.27
C VAL A 386 -15.21 22.31 -9.99
N LYS A 387 -14.25 22.17 -9.10
CA LYS A 387 -13.22 23.17 -8.80
C LYS A 387 -11.86 22.68 -9.29
N THR A 388 -11.15 23.52 -10.02
CA THR A 388 -9.79 23.22 -10.49
C THR A 388 -8.80 24.20 -9.92
N GLU A 389 -7.62 23.70 -9.51
CA GLU A 389 -6.52 24.54 -9.05
C GLU A 389 -5.16 23.95 -9.50
N LYS A 390 -4.20 24.83 -9.79
CA LYS A 390 -2.88 24.38 -10.25
C LYS A 390 -1.98 23.83 -9.12
N ASN A 391 -2.25 24.24 -7.88
CA ASN A 391 -1.47 23.82 -6.72
C ASN A 391 -2.30 23.62 -5.46
N SER A 392 -1.77 22.88 -4.52
CA SER A 392 -2.45 22.54 -3.26
C SER A 392 -2.74 23.75 -2.39
N LYS A 393 -1.92 24.82 -2.44
CA LYS A 393 -2.06 26.01 -1.60
C LYS A 393 -3.33 26.80 -1.90
N LYS A 394 -3.64 27.06 -3.16
CA LYS A 394 -4.89 27.74 -3.55
C LYS A 394 -6.11 26.87 -3.28
N LEU A 395 -5.96 25.56 -3.48
CA LEU A 395 -7.04 24.63 -3.26
C LEU A 395 -7.48 24.56 -1.80
N TRP A 396 -6.54 24.43 -0.83
CA TRP A 396 -6.94 24.32 0.57
C TRP A 396 -7.63 25.59 1.11
N ILE A 397 -7.21 26.78 0.62
CA ILE A 397 -7.88 28.04 0.96
C ILE A 397 -9.34 27.97 0.52
N TRP A 398 -9.58 27.53 -0.70
CA TRP A 398 -10.92 27.38 -1.22
C TRP A 398 -11.73 26.32 -0.45
N ILE A 399 -11.14 25.15 -0.13
CA ILE A 399 -11.84 24.09 0.62
C ILE A 399 -12.30 24.60 1.98
N VAL A 400 -11.41 25.24 2.74
CA VAL A 400 -11.73 25.77 4.08
C VAL A 400 -12.85 26.82 4.01
N ASP A 401 -12.80 27.70 3.02
CA ASP A 401 -13.82 28.75 2.81
C ASP A 401 -15.16 28.14 2.35
N PHE A 402 -15.12 27.13 1.49
CA PHE A 402 -16.29 26.37 1.06
C PHE A 402 -16.97 25.66 2.23
N LEU A 403 -16.22 24.96 3.07
CA LEU A 403 -16.75 24.26 4.25
C LEU A 403 -17.44 25.22 5.24
N LYS A 404 -16.84 26.40 5.47
CA LYS A 404 -17.44 27.43 6.35
C LYS A 404 -18.79 27.99 5.84
N ARG A 405 -19.01 27.99 4.53
CA ARG A 405 -20.23 28.49 3.90
C ARG A 405 -21.28 27.40 3.68
N SER A 406 -20.89 26.14 3.86
CA SER A 406 -21.77 25.01 3.62
C SER A 406 -22.54 24.65 4.87
N ASP A 407 -23.87 24.54 4.76
CA ASP A 407 -24.73 24.00 5.81
C ASP A 407 -24.69 22.46 5.89
N GLU A 408 -23.98 21.81 4.96
CA GLU A 408 -23.90 20.37 4.82
C GLU A 408 -22.65 19.80 5.53
N LYS A 409 -22.74 18.57 6.03
CA LYS A 409 -21.59 17.82 6.51
C LYS A 409 -20.93 17.07 5.37
N TRP A 410 -19.60 17.04 5.36
CA TRP A 410 -18.81 16.49 4.26
C TRP A 410 -17.94 15.31 4.70
N ILE A 411 -17.76 14.34 3.78
CA ILE A 411 -16.64 13.40 3.78
C ILE A 411 -15.74 13.78 2.61
N ILE A 412 -14.45 13.94 2.87
CA ILE A 412 -13.50 14.49 1.90
C ILE A 412 -12.38 13.45 1.67
N LEU A 413 -12.31 12.92 0.45
CA LEU A 413 -11.19 12.08 0.02
C LEU A 413 -10.08 12.95 -0.58
N PHE A 414 -8.87 12.83 -0.05
CA PHE A 414 -7.65 13.37 -0.65
C PHE A 414 -6.81 12.25 -1.25
N LYS A 415 -6.57 12.29 -2.56
CA LYS A 415 -5.80 11.26 -3.28
C LYS A 415 -4.96 11.83 -4.41
N TRP A 416 -3.65 11.51 -4.43
CA TRP A 416 -2.75 11.94 -5.48
C TRP A 416 -1.46 11.12 -5.51
N SER A 417 -0.65 11.26 -6.60
CA SER A 417 0.69 10.68 -6.72
C SER A 417 1.77 11.58 -6.11
N GLN A 418 2.88 10.98 -5.72
CA GLN A 418 3.99 11.63 -5.03
C GLN A 418 4.76 12.67 -5.88
N ASN A 419 5.48 13.57 -5.17
CA ASN A 419 6.62 14.40 -5.60
C ASN A 419 6.37 15.77 -6.25
N THR A 420 5.12 16.25 -6.47
CA THR A 420 4.92 17.58 -7.13
C THR A 420 3.91 18.50 -6.45
N ILE A 421 2.74 17.99 -6.09
CA ILE A 421 1.60 18.82 -5.67
C ILE A 421 1.51 18.96 -4.15
N PHE A 422 2.01 17.99 -3.38
CA PHE A 422 1.98 17.93 -1.92
C PHE A 422 0.59 18.14 -1.32
N LEU A 423 -0.37 17.32 -1.73
CA LEU A 423 -1.77 17.45 -1.33
C LEU A 423 -1.99 17.21 0.18
N GLU A 424 -1.05 16.52 0.85
CA GLU A 424 -1.00 16.41 2.31
C GLU A 424 -0.93 17.77 3.01
N GLU A 425 -0.40 18.82 2.35
CA GLU A 425 -0.44 20.18 2.90
C GLU A 425 -1.86 20.77 2.87
N ALA A 426 -2.67 20.37 1.90
CA ALA A 426 -4.10 20.73 1.92
C ALA A 426 -4.83 19.97 3.03
N VAL A 427 -4.56 18.66 3.20
CA VAL A 427 -5.10 17.88 4.33
C VAL A 427 -4.78 18.55 5.65
N LYS A 428 -3.51 18.92 5.87
CA LYS A 428 -3.04 19.60 7.08
C LYS A 428 -3.86 20.82 7.47
N GLN A 429 -4.27 21.63 6.48
CA GLN A 429 -5.05 22.84 6.70
C GLN A 429 -6.53 22.57 7.00
N VAL A 430 -7.04 21.40 6.63
CA VAL A 430 -8.45 21.01 6.83
C VAL A 430 -8.63 20.17 8.11
N LEU A 431 -7.56 19.67 8.74
CA LEU A 431 -7.62 18.96 10.01
C LEU A 431 -8.30 19.78 11.11
N ALA A 432 -9.16 19.13 11.90
CA ALA A 432 -9.75 19.73 13.10
C ALA A 432 -8.71 19.87 14.21
N ASN A 433 -7.86 18.85 14.39
CA ASN A 433 -6.84 18.81 15.43
C ASN A 433 -5.45 18.98 14.82
N LYS A 434 -4.73 19.99 15.22
CA LYS A 434 -3.37 20.24 14.75
C LYS A 434 -2.38 19.13 15.11
N GLU A 435 -2.60 18.42 16.19
CA GLU A 435 -1.76 17.32 16.65
C GLU A 435 -1.76 16.12 15.65
N ASP A 436 -2.79 16.00 14.82
CA ASP A 436 -2.89 14.95 13.83
C ASP A 436 -1.94 15.15 12.63
N GLU A 437 -1.32 16.33 12.48
CA GLU A 437 -0.33 16.63 11.45
C GLU A 437 0.83 15.63 11.43
N LYS A 438 1.25 15.14 12.59
CA LYS A 438 2.33 14.14 12.73
C LYS A 438 2.01 12.79 12.09
N TYR A 439 0.74 12.50 11.83
CA TYR A 439 0.27 11.28 11.18
C TYR A 439 0.08 11.44 9.67
N LEU A 440 0.40 12.62 9.11
CA LEU A 440 0.39 12.83 7.67
C LEU A 440 1.70 12.34 7.04
N THR A 441 1.65 12.03 5.74
CA THR A 441 2.84 11.64 4.99
C THR A 441 3.80 12.82 4.78
N ARG A 442 5.09 12.55 4.56
CA ARG A 442 6.13 13.54 4.20
C ARG A 442 6.28 14.71 5.19
N GLN A 443 6.32 14.41 6.51
CA GLN A 443 6.50 15.42 7.56
C GLN A 443 7.93 15.47 8.13
N SER A 444 8.91 14.71 7.58
CA SER A 444 10.31 14.82 8.00
C SER A 444 10.96 16.14 7.52
N GLU A 445 12.01 16.60 8.21
CA GLU A 445 12.75 17.82 7.86
C GLU A 445 13.16 17.85 6.38
N TRP A 446 13.69 16.75 5.87
CA TRP A 446 14.05 16.60 4.46
C TRP A 446 12.91 16.87 3.48
N TRP A 447 11.68 16.45 3.82
CA TRP A 447 10.50 16.74 3.00
C TRP A 447 10.05 18.19 3.17
N MET A 448 10.13 18.74 4.39
CA MET A 448 9.73 20.13 4.64
C MET A 448 10.58 21.13 3.87
N GLU A 449 11.89 20.87 3.73
CA GLU A 449 12.79 21.68 2.87
C GLU A 449 12.38 21.66 1.39
N ARG A 450 11.89 20.52 0.89
CA ARG A 450 11.46 20.38 -0.51
C ARG A 450 10.10 20.96 -0.84
N LYS A 451 9.28 21.21 0.17
CA LYS A 451 7.95 21.83 0.02
C LYS A 451 8.00 23.36 0.03
N GLN A 452 9.13 23.95 0.39
CA GLN A 452 9.38 25.39 0.31
C GLN A 452 9.67 25.84 -1.12
#